data_d969bb99580a08847aed317f1b8561c0
#
_entry.id   d969bb99580a08847aed317f1b8561c0
#
_cell.length_a   1.000
_cell.length_b   1.000
_cell.length_c   1.000
_cell.angle_alpha   90.00
_cell.angle_beta   90.00
_cell.angle_gamma   90.00
#
_symmetry.space_group_name_H-M   'P 1'
#
loop_
_entity.id
_entity.type
_entity.pdbx_description
1 polymer ?
#
loop_
_entity_poly.entity_id
_entity_poly.type
_entity_poly.pdbx_seq_one_letter_code
_entity_poly.pdbx_strand_id
1 'polypeptide(L)'
;MRLLRSTTSRLALAVSVAFLLAFIVLGTGVYAAVSTLLERDAHEVVRTDAAGLRDLYRHAGYARLREELEARIGTPDDPDMLYMLLDSHGNVIAGTLVDVPGWNGRARWLQFIDEASDDTPRVIAQQQVLDNGQYLLTGLRMRSEDGFLRLIDQTLLPTEFVH
;
A
#
# COMPACT_ATOMS: atom_id res chain seq x y z
N MET A 1 13.94 16.74 44.93
CA MET A 1 13.74 15.33 45.31
C MET A 1 12.94 15.09 46.58
N ARG A 2 12.49 16.11 47.26
CA ARG A 2 11.63 15.97 48.46
C ARG A 2 10.13 15.79 48.17
N LEU A 3 9.70 15.97 46.94
CA LEU A 3 8.30 15.87 46.49
C LEU A 3 7.74 14.43 46.38
N LEU A 4 8.61 13.44 46.35
CA LEU A 4 8.21 12.01 46.21
C LEU A 4 7.98 11.30 47.57
N ARG A 5 8.08 12.02 48.68
CA ARG A 5 7.97 11.43 50.03
C ARG A 5 6.58 11.51 50.66
N SER A 6 5.65 12.22 50.07
CA SER A 6 4.28 12.27 50.58
C SER A 6 3.45 11.14 49.96
N THR A 7 2.61 10.51 50.76
CA THR A 7 1.69 9.44 50.36
C THR A 7 0.77 9.89 49.20
N THR A 8 0.37 11.16 49.25
CA THR A 8 -0.46 11.78 48.20
C THR A 8 0.28 11.91 46.86
N SER A 9 1.58 12.25 46.91
CA SER A 9 2.41 12.35 45.71
C SER A 9 2.63 10.98 45.05
N ARG A 10 2.79 9.95 45.85
CA ARG A 10 2.93 8.55 45.35
C ARG A 10 1.65 8.04 44.71
N LEU A 11 0.50 8.38 45.31
CA LEU A 11 -0.79 8.01 44.74
C LEU A 11 -1.05 8.76 43.43
N ALA A 12 -0.78 10.04 43.34
CA ALA A 12 -0.91 10.85 42.15
C ALA A 12 -0.01 10.32 41.01
N LEU A 13 1.24 9.96 41.35
CA LEU A 13 2.17 9.37 40.39
C LEU A 13 1.65 8.00 39.86
N ALA A 14 1.18 7.15 40.77
CA ALA A 14 0.65 5.84 40.40
C ALA A 14 -0.57 5.95 39.48
N VAL A 15 -1.47 6.87 39.75
CA VAL A 15 -2.65 7.15 38.90
C VAL A 15 -2.21 7.69 37.53
N SER A 16 -1.27 8.61 37.49
CA SER A 16 -0.75 9.17 36.23
C SER A 16 -0.07 8.12 35.38
N VAL A 17 0.72 7.24 35.98
CA VAL A 17 1.36 6.13 35.25
C VAL A 17 0.31 5.14 34.72
N ALA A 18 -0.70 4.82 35.53
CA ALA A 18 -1.78 3.94 35.11
C ALA A 18 -2.57 4.51 33.91
N PHE A 19 -2.87 5.81 33.93
CA PHE A 19 -3.50 6.51 32.79
C PHE A 19 -2.62 6.50 31.55
N LEU A 20 -1.33 6.78 31.71
CA LEU A 20 -0.40 6.76 30.58
C LEU A 20 -0.32 5.38 29.93
N LEU A 21 -0.23 4.32 30.74
CA LEU A 21 -0.24 2.95 30.25
C LEU A 21 -1.56 2.61 29.54
N ALA A 22 -2.70 3.00 30.11
CA ALA A 22 -4.00 2.82 29.48
C ALA A 22 -4.08 3.53 28.11
N PHE A 23 -3.56 4.74 28.01
CA PHE A 23 -3.48 5.50 26.76
C PHE A 23 -2.62 4.82 25.70
N ILE A 24 -1.47 4.29 26.09
CA ILE A 24 -0.56 3.58 25.19
C ILE A 24 -1.23 2.30 24.67
N VAL A 25 -1.85 1.53 25.56
CA VAL A 25 -2.56 0.28 25.19
C VAL A 25 -3.72 0.58 24.24
N LEU A 26 -4.53 1.58 24.56
CA LEU A 26 -5.67 1.99 23.73
C LEU A 26 -5.19 2.50 22.37
N GLY A 27 -4.21 3.38 22.33
CA GLY A 27 -3.64 3.93 21.09
C GLY A 27 -3.05 2.85 20.19
N THR A 28 -2.30 1.91 20.77
CA THR A 28 -1.74 0.77 20.03
C THR A 28 -2.84 -0.15 19.49
N GLY A 29 -3.87 -0.41 20.28
CA GLY A 29 -5.01 -1.23 19.86
C GLY A 29 -5.79 -0.60 18.70
N VAL A 30 -6.07 0.69 18.78
CA VAL A 30 -6.75 1.44 17.71
C VAL A 30 -5.89 1.46 16.43
N TYR A 31 -4.61 1.74 16.56
CA TYR A 31 -3.68 1.74 15.43
C TYR A 31 -3.63 0.37 14.73
N ALA A 32 -3.49 -0.71 15.49
CA ALA A 32 -3.47 -2.06 14.96
C ALA A 32 -4.79 -2.42 14.25
N ALA A 33 -5.93 -2.04 14.81
CA ALA A 33 -7.24 -2.28 14.21
C ALA A 33 -7.40 -1.53 12.89
N VAL A 34 -7.03 -0.25 12.84
CA VAL A 34 -7.11 0.57 11.63
C VAL A 34 -6.17 0.05 10.54
N SER A 35 -4.93 -0.29 10.89
CA SER A 35 -3.96 -0.86 9.95
C SER A 35 -4.47 -2.15 9.30
N THR A 36 -5.07 -3.04 10.10
CA THR A 36 -5.62 -4.30 9.60
C THR A 36 -6.81 -4.09 8.66
N LEU A 37 -7.66 -3.11 8.95
CA LEU A 37 -8.79 -2.75 8.08
C LEU A 37 -8.32 -2.20 6.73
N LEU A 38 -7.36 -1.30 6.73
CA LEU A 38 -6.79 -0.71 5.50
C LEU A 38 -6.13 -1.78 4.61
N GLU A 39 -5.41 -2.73 5.19
CA GLU A 39 -4.83 -3.84 4.43
C GLU A 39 -5.88 -4.75 3.82
N ARG A 40 -6.96 -5.04 4.54
CA ARG A 40 -8.08 -5.84 4.03
C ARG A 40 -8.79 -5.15 2.89
N ASP A 41 -9.03 -3.85 3.00
CA ASP A 41 -9.66 -3.05 1.94
C ASP A 41 -8.77 -3.02 0.69
N ALA A 42 -7.47 -2.86 0.83
CA ALA A 42 -6.52 -2.90 -0.28
C ALA A 42 -6.53 -4.24 -1.01
N HIS A 43 -6.51 -5.35 -0.28
CA HIS A 43 -6.61 -6.69 -0.87
C HIS A 43 -7.92 -6.90 -1.63
N GLU A 44 -9.03 -6.42 -1.08
CA GLU A 44 -10.35 -6.56 -1.70
C GLU A 44 -10.44 -5.75 -3.00
N VAL A 45 -9.94 -4.52 -3.02
CA VAL A 45 -9.88 -3.68 -4.23
C VAL A 45 -9.06 -4.37 -5.32
N VAL A 46 -7.87 -4.82 -5.00
CA VAL A 46 -6.98 -5.52 -5.94
C VAL A 46 -7.64 -6.81 -6.45
N ARG A 47 -8.23 -7.59 -5.56
CA ARG A 47 -8.89 -8.84 -5.90
C ARG A 47 -10.07 -8.65 -6.83
N THR A 48 -10.90 -7.64 -6.58
CA THR A 48 -12.07 -7.32 -7.40
C THR A 48 -11.66 -6.89 -8.80
N ASP A 49 -10.66 -6.04 -8.90
CA ASP A 49 -10.16 -5.55 -10.18
C ASP A 49 -9.45 -6.66 -10.98
N ALA A 50 -8.65 -7.48 -10.32
CA ALA A 50 -8.03 -8.65 -10.90
C ALA A 50 -9.05 -9.66 -11.43
N ALA A 51 -10.14 -9.87 -10.70
CA ALA A 51 -11.24 -10.73 -11.12
C ALA A 51 -11.94 -10.19 -12.37
N GLY A 52 -12.15 -8.88 -12.45
CA GLY A 52 -12.72 -8.21 -13.63
C GLY A 52 -11.85 -8.39 -14.87
N LEU A 53 -10.55 -8.24 -14.76
CA LEU A 53 -9.61 -8.48 -15.86
C LEU A 53 -9.55 -9.95 -16.27
N ARG A 54 -9.63 -10.87 -15.33
CA ARG A 54 -9.70 -12.30 -15.59
C ARG A 54 -10.96 -12.68 -16.38
N ASP A 55 -12.10 -12.10 -16.00
CA ASP A 55 -13.36 -12.33 -16.71
C ASP A 55 -13.31 -11.75 -18.13
N LEU A 56 -12.73 -10.57 -18.30
CA LEU A 56 -12.50 -9.98 -19.61
C LEU A 56 -11.63 -10.89 -20.50
N TYR A 57 -10.55 -11.45 -19.96
CA TYR A 57 -9.69 -12.39 -20.65
C TYR A 57 -10.45 -13.66 -21.08
N ARG A 58 -11.26 -14.21 -20.19
CA ARG A 58 -12.04 -15.42 -20.47
C ARG A 58 -13.11 -15.24 -21.54
N HIS A 59 -13.78 -14.08 -21.56
CA HIS A 59 -14.91 -13.82 -22.47
C HIS A 59 -14.49 -13.16 -23.77
N ALA A 60 -13.48 -12.30 -23.75
CA ALA A 60 -13.09 -11.49 -24.90
C ALA A 60 -11.71 -11.80 -25.48
N GLY A 61 -10.89 -12.62 -24.79
CA GLY A 61 -9.59 -13.08 -25.23
C GLY A 61 -8.43 -12.15 -24.93
N TYR A 62 -7.23 -12.57 -25.33
CA TYR A 62 -5.97 -11.90 -25.02
C TYR A 62 -5.86 -10.49 -25.64
N ALA A 63 -6.28 -10.34 -26.89
CA ALA A 63 -6.20 -9.05 -27.58
C ALA A 63 -7.02 -7.96 -26.87
N ARG A 64 -8.20 -8.31 -26.41
CA ARG A 64 -9.07 -7.39 -25.67
C ARG A 64 -8.52 -7.07 -24.29
N LEU A 65 -7.96 -8.07 -23.59
CA LEU A 65 -7.28 -7.86 -22.33
C LEU A 65 -6.10 -6.88 -22.51
N ARG A 66 -5.32 -7.07 -23.54
CA ARG A 66 -4.17 -6.23 -23.87
C ARG A 66 -4.56 -4.77 -24.12
N GLU A 67 -5.60 -4.58 -24.90
CA GLU A 67 -6.18 -3.26 -25.19
C GLU A 67 -6.66 -2.56 -23.91
N GLU A 68 -7.36 -3.28 -23.05
CA GLU A 68 -7.83 -2.74 -21.77
C GLU A 68 -6.67 -2.37 -20.82
N LEU A 69 -5.65 -3.23 -20.75
CA LEU A 69 -4.45 -2.96 -19.96
C LEU A 69 -3.70 -1.72 -20.46
N GLU A 70 -3.52 -1.59 -21.76
CA GLU A 70 -2.86 -0.41 -22.33
C GLU A 70 -3.64 0.87 -22.06
N ALA A 71 -4.97 0.82 -22.12
CA ALA A 71 -5.82 1.95 -21.77
C ALA A 71 -5.69 2.33 -20.30
N ARG A 72 -5.69 1.38 -19.39
CA ARG A 72 -5.53 1.62 -17.94
C ARG A 72 -4.13 2.10 -17.56
N ILE A 73 -3.10 1.63 -18.25
CA ILE A 73 -1.72 2.10 -18.04
C ILE A 73 -1.57 3.53 -18.53
N GLY A 74 -2.14 3.86 -19.69
CA GLY A 74 -2.04 5.19 -20.27
C GLY A 74 -2.88 6.25 -19.57
N THR A 75 -4.08 5.87 -19.11
CA THR A 75 -5.01 6.79 -18.44
C THR A 75 -5.66 6.05 -17.26
N PRO A 76 -4.94 5.93 -16.12
CA PRO A 76 -5.49 5.23 -14.96
C PRO A 76 -6.63 6.02 -14.32
N ASP A 77 -7.75 5.34 -14.02
CA ASP A 77 -8.85 5.90 -13.25
C ASP A 77 -8.43 6.20 -11.81
N ASP A 78 -7.60 5.32 -11.24
CA ASP A 78 -6.97 5.49 -9.93
C ASP A 78 -5.44 5.50 -10.12
N PRO A 79 -4.75 6.62 -9.77
CA PRO A 79 -3.31 6.72 -9.93
C PRO A 79 -2.49 5.76 -9.05
N ASP A 80 -3.10 5.20 -8.02
CA ASP A 80 -2.46 4.23 -7.12
C ASP A 80 -2.57 2.78 -7.62
N MET A 81 -3.45 2.51 -8.59
CA MET A 81 -3.56 1.19 -9.22
C MET A 81 -2.42 0.93 -10.20
N LEU A 82 -1.90 -0.28 -10.15
CA LEU A 82 -0.83 -0.77 -11.01
C LEU A 82 -1.30 -1.96 -11.84
N TYR A 83 -0.95 -1.93 -13.11
CA TYR A 83 -1.23 -3.04 -14.02
C TYR A 83 0.05 -3.43 -14.74
N MET A 84 0.36 -4.72 -14.74
CA MET A 84 1.56 -5.24 -15.39
C MET A 84 1.27 -6.56 -16.08
N LEU A 85 1.86 -6.74 -17.23
CA LEU A 85 1.87 -7.99 -17.97
C LEU A 85 3.32 -8.44 -18.09
N LEU A 86 3.62 -9.62 -17.58
CA LEU A 86 4.95 -10.21 -17.57
C LEU A 86 5.02 -11.45 -18.46
N ASP A 87 6.20 -11.72 -19.00
CA ASP A 87 6.46 -12.99 -19.67
C ASP A 87 6.68 -14.13 -18.67
N SER A 88 6.95 -15.33 -19.15
CA SER A 88 7.20 -16.50 -18.30
C SER A 88 8.45 -16.39 -17.43
N HIS A 89 9.35 -15.46 -17.74
CA HIS A 89 10.59 -15.19 -17.01
C HIS A 89 10.49 -14.00 -16.05
N GLY A 90 9.34 -13.33 -16.00
CA GLY A 90 9.13 -12.16 -15.15
C GLY A 90 9.54 -10.83 -15.78
N ASN A 91 9.86 -10.81 -17.06
CA ASN A 91 10.15 -9.58 -17.78
C ASN A 91 8.86 -8.83 -18.12
N VAL A 92 8.86 -7.52 -17.98
CA VAL A 92 7.70 -6.69 -18.25
C VAL A 92 7.47 -6.57 -19.75
N ILE A 93 6.31 -7.02 -20.21
CA ILE A 93 5.85 -6.85 -21.60
C ILE A 93 5.14 -5.51 -21.75
N ALA A 94 4.25 -5.21 -20.82
CA ALA A 94 3.55 -3.94 -20.71
C ALA A 94 3.25 -3.66 -19.23
N GLY A 95 3.40 -2.43 -18.77
CA GLY A 95 3.13 -2.15 -17.37
C GLY A 95 3.35 -0.72 -16.97
N THR A 96 2.83 -0.40 -15.79
CA THR A 96 3.02 0.89 -15.11
C THR A 96 4.46 1.03 -14.61
N LEU A 97 5.09 -0.07 -14.20
CA LEU A 97 6.47 -0.12 -13.73
C LEU A 97 7.37 -0.79 -14.78
N VAL A 98 8.66 -0.48 -14.70
CA VAL A 98 9.69 -1.06 -15.58
C VAL A 98 10.11 -2.46 -15.12
N ASP A 99 10.00 -2.72 -13.83
CA ASP A 99 10.42 -3.97 -13.22
C ASP A 99 9.58 -4.29 -11.98
N VAL A 100 9.54 -5.57 -11.60
CA VAL A 100 8.91 -6.04 -10.37
C VAL A 100 9.99 -6.58 -9.43
N PRO A 101 10.40 -5.82 -8.42
CA PRO A 101 11.42 -6.27 -7.48
C PRO A 101 10.99 -7.55 -6.75
N GLY A 102 11.88 -8.54 -6.71
CA GLY A 102 11.62 -9.79 -6.01
C GLY A 102 10.50 -10.65 -6.61
N TRP A 103 10.26 -10.52 -7.92
CA TRP A 103 9.23 -11.30 -8.59
C TRP A 103 9.38 -12.81 -8.36
N ASN A 104 8.27 -13.46 -8.07
CA ASN A 104 8.17 -14.90 -7.89
C ASN A 104 6.93 -15.43 -8.61
N GLY A 105 7.13 -16.20 -9.66
CA GLY A 105 6.06 -16.78 -10.48
C GLY A 105 5.14 -17.76 -9.77
N ARG A 106 5.52 -18.23 -8.58
CA ARG A 106 4.70 -19.15 -7.77
C ARG A 106 3.78 -18.44 -6.78
N ALA A 107 4.07 -17.19 -6.48
CA ALA A 107 3.28 -16.43 -5.51
C ALA A 107 1.99 -15.94 -6.13
N ARG A 108 0.89 -16.06 -5.40
CA ARG A 108 -0.39 -15.46 -5.78
C ARG A 108 -0.46 -13.99 -5.42
N TRP A 109 0.15 -13.63 -4.32
CA TRP A 109 0.26 -12.28 -3.81
C TRP A 109 1.72 -11.87 -3.70
N LEU A 110 2.04 -10.69 -4.19
CA LEU A 110 3.35 -10.09 -4.13
C LEU A 110 3.29 -8.79 -3.34
N GLN A 111 4.32 -8.54 -2.54
CA GLN A 111 4.53 -7.28 -1.88
C GLN A 111 5.93 -6.78 -2.21
N PHE A 112 6.03 -5.56 -2.65
CA PHE A 112 7.30 -4.92 -2.96
C PHE A 112 7.20 -3.40 -2.76
N ILE A 113 8.33 -2.72 -2.83
CA ILE A 113 8.42 -1.27 -2.72
C ILE A 113 8.61 -0.70 -4.12
N ASP A 114 7.79 0.29 -4.48
CA ASP A 114 7.96 1.04 -5.72
C ASP A 114 9.04 2.12 -5.51
N GLU A 115 10.28 1.78 -5.87
CA GLU A 115 11.42 2.67 -5.73
C GLU A 115 11.44 3.77 -6.81
N ALA A 116 10.66 3.63 -7.88
CA ALA A 116 10.55 4.63 -8.94
C ALA A 116 9.68 5.83 -8.54
N SER A 117 8.87 5.68 -7.50
CA SER A 117 8.05 6.76 -6.96
C SER A 117 8.80 7.48 -5.83
N ASP A 118 8.68 8.80 -5.77
CA ASP A 118 9.36 9.63 -4.76
C ASP A 118 9.00 9.24 -3.32
N ASP A 119 7.78 8.75 -3.12
CA ASP A 119 7.26 8.34 -1.80
C ASP A 119 7.63 6.89 -1.43
N THR A 120 8.28 6.14 -2.32
CA THR A 120 8.61 4.73 -2.14
C THR A 120 7.47 3.90 -1.51
N PRO A 121 6.25 3.94 -2.08
CA PRO A 121 5.11 3.27 -1.48
C PRO A 121 5.24 1.75 -1.54
N ARG A 122 4.65 1.09 -0.55
CA ARG A 122 4.49 -0.35 -0.59
C ARG A 122 3.40 -0.72 -1.60
N VAL A 123 3.67 -1.69 -2.43
CA VAL A 123 2.70 -2.22 -3.41
C VAL A 123 2.25 -3.61 -2.97
N ILE A 124 0.93 -3.82 -3.00
CA ILE A 124 0.32 -5.14 -2.87
C ILE A 124 -0.23 -5.49 -4.25
N ALA A 125 0.20 -6.61 -4.79
CA ALA A 125 -0.23 -7.06 -6.11
C ALA A 125 -0.72 -8.50 -6.09
N GLN A 126 -1.77 -8.77 -6.84
CA GLN A 126 -2.24 -10.12 -7.13
C GLN A 126 -1.72 -10.56 -8.50
N GLN A 127 -1.16 -11.75 -8.55
CA GLN A 127 -0.64 -12.36 -9.76
C GLN A 127 -1.58 -13.45 -10.26
N GLN A 128 -1.84 -13.44 -11.56
CA GLN A 128 -2.60 -14.47 -12.25
C GLN A 128 -1.79 -15.01 -13.42
N VAL A 129 -1.83 -16.32 -13.61
CA VAL A 129 -1.22 -16.97 -14.77
C VAL A 129 -2.24 -17.04 -15.89
N LEU A 130 -1.88 -16.57 -17.07
CA LEU A 130 -2.69 -16.70 -18.28
C LEU A 130 -2.40 -18.01 -19.01
N ASP A 131 -3.32 -18.45 -19.85
CA ASP A 131 -3.18 -19.73 -20.59
C ASP A 131 -1.97 -19.76 -21.53
N ASN A 132 -1.48 -18.58 -21.95
CA ASN A 132 -0.29 -18.45 -22.79
C ASN A 132 1.04 -18.45 -22.01
N GLY A 133 1.02 -18.68 -20.69
CA GLY A 133 2.19 -18.69 -19.82
C GLY A 133 2.64 -17.33 -19.34
N GLN A 134 1.94 -16.27 -19.69
CA GLN A 134 2.20 -14.91 -19.18
C GLN A 134 1.56 -14.69 -17.83
N TYR A 135 2.04 -13.68 -17.11
CA TYR A 135 1.54 -13.31 -15.79
C TYR A 135 0.90 -11.94 -15.86
N LEU A 136 -0.31 -11.84 -15.32
CA LEU A 136 -1.02 -10.58 -15.14
C LEU A 136 -0.94 -10.17 -13.68
N LEU A 137 -0.35 -9.01 -13.40
CA LEU A 137 -0.30 -8.41 -12.08
C LEU A 137 -1.26 -7.24 -12.00
N THR A 138 -2.09 -7.25 -10.97
CA THR A 138 -2.93 -6.13 -10.58
C THR A 138 -2.52 -5.71 -9.19
N GLY A 139 -2.12 -4.48 -9.01
CA GLY A 139 -1.56 -3.99 -7.75
C GLY A 139 -2.11 -2.64 -7.33
N LEU A 140 -1.91 -2.34 -6.05
CA LEU A 140 -2.28 -1.07 -5.44
C LEU A 140 -1.10 -0.54 -4.63
N ARG A 141 -0.74 0.72 -4.86
CA ARG A 141 0.21 1.45 -4.04
C ARG A 141 -0.44 1.82 -2.72
N MET A 142 0.13 1.36 -1.63
CA MET A 142 -0.26 1.77 -0.28
C MET A 142 0.65 2.92 0.13
N ARG A 143 0.12 4.13 0.11
CA ARG A 143 0.84 5.29 0.61
C ARG A 143 0.86 5.21 2.13
N SER A 144 2.06 5.21 2.71
CA SER A 144 2.22 5.26 4.15
C SER A 144 1.85 6.65 4.68
N GLU A 145 1.39 6.71 5.93
CA GLU A 145 1.11 7.99 6.61
C GLU A 145 2.33 8.91 6.65
N ASP A 146 3.54 8.37 6.55
CA ASP A 146 4.79 9.13 6.45
C ASP A 146 4.84 10.02 5.20
N GLY A 147 4.24 9.61 4.10
CA GLY A 147 4.07 10.44 2.90
C GLY A 147 3.14 11.63 3.12
N PHE A 148 2.08 11.44 3.92
CA PHE A 148 1.15 12.52 4.26
C PHE A 148 1.80 13.55 5.19
N LEU A 149 2.57 13.12 6.18
CA LEU A 149 3.31 14.00 7.07
C LEU A 149 4.39 14.81 6.33
N ARG A 150 5.09 14.21 5.38
CA ARG A 150 6.05 14.91 4.51
C ARG A 150 5.39 15.95 3.62
N LEU A 151 4.19 15.65 3.09
CA LEU A 151 3.39 16.60 2.31
C LEU A 151 2.99 17.81 3.15
N ILE A 152 2.58 17.61 4.39
CA ILE A 152 2.23 18.68 5.33
C ILE A 152 3.48 19.50 5.66
N ASP A 153 4.61 18.87 5.89
CA ASP A 153 5.88 19.54 6.21
C ASP A 153 6.36 20.39 5.03
N GLN A 154 6.27 19.90 3.82
CA GLN A 154 6.60 20.65 2.60
C GLN A 154 5.64 21.80 2.32
N THR A 155 4.37 21.69 2.73
CA THR A 155 3.38 22.73 2.51
C THR A 155 3.49 23.85 3.56
N LEU A 156 3.96 23.53 4.77
CA LEU A 156 4.10 24.48 5.86
C LEU A 156 5.44 25.23 5.86
N LEU A 157 6.51 24.65 5.32
CA LEU A 157 7.86 25.22 5.33
C LEU A 157 8.13 26.32 4.27
N PRO A 158 7.48 26.38 3.09
CA PRO A 158 7.85 27.35 2.06
C PRO A 158 7.47 28.81 2.38
N THR A 159 6.59 29.03 3.31
CA THR A 159 6.09 30.37 3.63
C THR A 159 6.99 31.17 4.56
N GLU A 160 7.90 30.54 5.28
CA GLU A 160 8.80 31.22 6.20
C GLU A 160 10.17 31.57 5.61
N PHE A 161 10.55 30.97 4.50
CA PHE A 161 11.85 31.13 3.89
C PHE A 161 11.91 32.12 2.70
N VAL A 162 10.80 32.77 2.34
CA VAL A 162 10.72 33.71 1.22
C VAL A 162 10.97 35.16 1.64
N HIS A 163 11.53 35.34 2.79
CA HIS A 163 12.06 36.60 3.24
C HIS A 163 13.60 36.51 3.33
#